data_3dd22211ad2155f3b4e5c64e91a38615
#
_entry.id   3dd22211ad2155f3b4e5c64e91a38615
#
_cell.length_a   1.000
_cell.length_b   1.000
_cell.length_c   1.000
_cell.angle_alpha   90.00
_cell.angle_beta   90.00
_cell.angle_gamma   90.00
#
_symmetry.space_group_name_H-M   'P 1'
#
loop_
_entity.id
_entity.type
_entity.pdbx_description
1 polymer ?
#
loop_
_entity_poly.entity_id
_entity_poly.type
_entity_poly.pdbx_seq_one_letter_code
_entity_poly.pdbx_strand_id
1 'polypeptide(L)'
;MDQQTETTLWLVRHGESTANARGIVQGHDDPPDLTLRGRLQAQRLVGILRHRSVDALYSSDLRRALRTANVLSNVVGLPVQTDRALRERGFGVFEGAPLSALRPEFTGIRHGRVEDVHVRPLGGESLDDVYRRAGEFVGWLLLHEVGRNVVVVTHGGTVRAIRAYCAGRKVDELAWDHVPNGSVWRIRMQPPRTDEFQKSQLQSGGSR
;
A
#
# COMPACT_ATOMS: atom_id res chain seq x y z
N MET A 1 -2.48 -34.24 4.80
CA MET A 1 -3.35 -33.06 4.55
C MET A 1 -2.51 -31.84 4.90
N ASP A 2 -1.85 -31.23 3.90
CA ASP A 2 -1.10 -29.99 4.11
C ASP A 2 -2.10 -28.89 4.50
N GLN A 3 -2.08 -28.49 5.77
CA GLN A 3 -2.72 -27.25 6.18
C GLN A 3 -1.89 -26.12 5.54
N GLN A 4 -2.32 -25.65 4.38
CA GLN A 4 -1.84 -24.40 3.82
C GLN A 4 -2.08 -23.33 4.88
N THR A 5 -1.01 -22.86 5.52
CA THR A 5 -1.08 -21.89 6.59
C THR A 5 -1.40 -20.51 6.01
N GLU A 6 -2.60 -20.02 6.35
CA GLU A 6 -3.12 -18.72 5.89
C GLU A 6 -2.25 -17.56 6.40
N THR A 7 -1.75 -16.72 5.49
CA THR A 7 -1.06 -15.48 5.85
C THR A 7 -2.09 -14.38 6.12
N THR A 8 -1.96 -13.69 7.25
CA THR A 8 -2.79 -12.53 7.58
C THR A 8 -2.02 -11.24 7.33
N LEU A 9 -2.52 -10.41 6.42
CA LEU A 9 -2.02 -9.07 6.15
C LEU A 9 -2.85 -8.03 6.91
N TRP A 10 -2.20 -7.25 7.76
CA TRP A 10 -2.73 -6.04 8.39
C TRP A 10 -2.25 -4.83 7.58
N LEU A 11 -3.08 -4.40 6.64
CA LEU A 11 -2.77 -3.31 5.72
C LEU A 11 -3.18 -1.99 6.33
N VAL A 12 -2.23 -1.08 6.52
CA VAL A 12 -2.39 0.19 7.25
C VAL A 12 -2.12 1.37 6.32
N ARG A 13 -3.03 2.35 6.27
CA ARG A 13 -2.71 3.67 5.74
C ARG A 13 -2.02 4.50 6.84
N HIS A 14 -0.92 5.20 6.49
CA HIS A 14 -0.21 6.09 7.41
C HIS A 14 -1.14 7.11 8.09
N GLY A 15 -0.74 7.62 9.26
CA GLY A 15 -1.41 8.71 9.95
C GLY A 15 -1.42 10.00 9.13
N GLU A 16 -2.32 10.94 9.46
CA GLU A 16 -2.44 12.23 8.77
C GLU A 16 -1.09 12.97 8.73
N SER A 17 -0.65 13.35 7.52
CA SER A 17 0.52 14.20 7.32
C SER A 17 0.13 15.67 7.25
N THR A 18 1.11 16.56 7.39
CA THR A 18 0.90 18.01 7.24
C THR A 18 0.36 18.37 5.85
N ALA A 19 0.76 17.65 4.80
CA ALA A 19 0.22 17.84 3.45
C ALA A 19 -1.22 17.31 3.31
N ASN A 20 -1.57 16.19 3.96
CA ASN A 20 -2.97 15.75 4.02
C ASN A 20 -3.86 16.83 4.64
N ALA A 21 -3.44 17.40 5.78
CA ALA A 21 -4.20 18.44 6.47
C ALA A 21 -4.38 19.72 5.64
N ARG A 22 -3.46 20.01 4.73
CA ARG A 22 -3.48 21.17 3.84
C ARG A 22 -4.11 20.88 2.46
N GLY A 23 -4.51 19.65 2.18
CA GLY A 23 -5.02 19.26 0.86
C GLY A 23 -3.97 19.39 -0.26
N ILE A 24 -2.72 19.01 0.04
CA ILE A 24 -1.60 19.04 -0.91
C ILE A 24 -1.33 17.64 -1.45
N VAL A 25 -1.06 17.56 -2.77
CA VAL A 25 -0.61 16.35 -3.44
C VAL A 25 0.77 15.98 -2.96
N GLN A 26 0.96 14.77 -2.45
CA GLN A 26 2.25 14.35 -1.91
C GLN A 26 3.03 13.45 -2.88
N GLY A 27 2.38 12.40 -3.40
CA GLY A 27 3.06 11.41 -4.21
C GLY A 27 4.32 10.87 -3.53
N HIS A 28 5.46 11.02 -4.20
CA HIS A 28 6.78 10.67 -3.70
C HIS A 28 7.48 11.83 -2.96
N ASP A 29 6.92 13.04 -2.97
CA ASP A 29 7.45 14.16 -2.17
C ASP A 29 7.40 13.80 -0.68
N ASP A 30 8.54 13.93 0.02
CA ASP A 30 8.74 13.37 1.35
C ASP A 30 9.02 14.38 2.49
N PRO A 31 8.95 15.71 2.32
CA PRO A 31 9.07 16.65 3.43
C PRO A 31 7.95 16.53 4.49
N PRO A 32 6.70 16.16 4.14
CA PRO A 32 5.60 16.18 5.09
C PRO A 32 5.77 15.14 6.21
N ASP A 33 5.80 15.61 7.46
CA ASP A 33 5.75 14.77 8.67
C ASP A 33 4.30 14.57 9.14
N LEU A 34 4.09 13.69 10.11
CA LEU A 34 2.77 13.48 10.73
C LEU A 34 2.34 14.72 11.53
N THR A 35 1.07 15.09 11.41
CA THR A 35 0.42 16.02 12.34
C THR A 35 0.30 15.42 13.74
N LEU A 36 -0.07 16.22 14.76
CA LEU A 36 -0.44 15.67 16.06
C LEU A 36 -1.56 14.65 15.95
N ARG A 37 -2.57 14.93 15.12
CA ARG A 37 -3.66 13.99 14.82
C ARG A 37 -3.14 12.70 14.19
N GLY A 38 -2.20 12.80 13.23
CA GLY A 38 -1.58 11.64 12.60
C GLY A 38 -0.81 10.75 13.58
N ARG A 39 -0.10 11.37 14.55
CA ARG A 39 0.58 10.63 15.63
C ARG A 39 -0.40 9.91 16.54
N LEU A 40 -1.51 10.55 16.90
CA LEU A 40 -2.59 9.92 17.67
C LEU A 40 -3.26 8.77 16.90
N GLN A 41 -3.43 8.92 15.57
CA GLN A 41 -3.91 7.83 14.72
C GLN A 41 -2.94 6.64 14.73
N ALA A 42 -1.62 6.88 14.63
CA ALA A 42 -0.61 5.82 14.74
C ALA A 42 -0.65 5.13 16.12
N GLN A 43 -0.83 5.88 17.19
CA GLN A 43 -0.97 5.30 18.54
C GLN A 43 -2.24 4.45 18.68
N ARG A 44 -3.37 4.81 18.05
CA ARG A 44 -4.59 4.00 18.04
C ARG A 44 -4.37 2.65 17.34
N LEU A 45 -3.56 2.60 16.30
CA LEU A 45 -3.20 1.34 15.62
C LEU A 45 -2.49 0.38 16.57
N VAL A 46 -1.69 0.89 17.50
CA VAL A 46 -1.08 0.07 18.57
C VAL A 46 -2.16 -0.67 19.37
N GLY A 47 -3.24 0.02 19.76
CA GLY A 47 -4.35 -0.60 20.48
C GLY A 47 -5.02 -1.76 19.72
N ILE A 48 -5.03 -1.69 18.38
CA ILE A 48 -5.59 -2.74 17.52
C ILE A 48 -4.62 -3.91 17.36
N LEU A 49 -3.31 -3.64 17.27
CA LEU A 49 -2.30 -4.63 16.87
C LEU A 49 -1.56 -5.25 18.06
N ARG A 50 -1.47 -4.60 19.22
CA ARG A 50 -0.70 -5.07 20.41
C ARG A 50 -1.07 -6.47 20.90
N HIS A 51 -2.32 -6.90 20.68
CA HIS A 51 -2.80 -8.22 21.08
C HIS A 51 -2.78 -9.23 19.91
N ARG A 52 -2.16 -8.87 18.79
CA ARG A 52 -1.96 -9.73 17.63
C ARG A 52 -0.52 -10.21 17.64
N SER A 53 -0.33 -11.49 17.38
CA SER A 53 1.02 -12.05 17.18
C SER A 53 1.53 -11.52 15.84
N VAL A 54 2.13 -10.33 15.84
CA VAL A 54 2.76 -9.76 14.62
C VAL A 54 4.13 -10.40 14.44
N ASP A 55 4.40 -10.94 13.26
CA ASP A 55 5.62 -11.67 12.93
C ASP A 55 6.57 -10.86 12.04
N ALA A 56 6.05 -9.90 11.27
CA ALA A 56 6.84 -9.01 10.40
C ALA A 56 6.15 -7.65 10.23
N LEU A 57 6.97 -6.60 10.06
CA LEU A 57 6.51 -5.22 9.88
C LEU A 57 7.22 -4.59 8.69
N TYR A 58 6.45 -4.31 7.64
CA TYR A 58 6.89 -3.63 6.42
C TYR A 58 6.34 -2.22 6.34
N SER A 59 7.04 -1.32 5.67
CA SER A 59 6.60 0.05 5.44
C SER A 59 7.10 0.59 4.11
N SER A 60 6.31 1.47 3.50
CA SER A 60 6.87 2.44 2.55
C SER A 60 8.04 3.19 3.22
N ASP A 61 9.08 3.48 2.45
CA ASP A 61 10.24 4.26 2.89
C ASP A 61 9.95 5.77 3.00
N LEU A 62 8.76 6.24 2.54
CA LEU A 62 8.35 7.63 2.69
C LEU A 62 8.09 7.97 4.16
N ARG A 63 8.61 9.11 4.62
CA ARG A 63 8.68 9.54 6.03
C ARG A 63 7.36 9.38 6.79
N ARG A 64 6.23 9.80 6.23
CA ARG A 64 4.91 9.71 6.86
C ARG A 64 4.48 8.26 7.16
N ALA A 65 4.79 7.32 6.28
CA ALA A 65 4.53 5.89 6.49
C ALA A 65 5.52 5.32 7.50
N LEU A 66 6.81 5.61 7.33
CA LEU A 66 7.87 5.16 8.23
C LEU A 66 7.67 5.66 9.67
N ARG A 67 7.24 6.93 9.86
CA ARG A 67 6.89 7.47 11.19
C ARG A 67 5.73 6.70 11.83
N THR A 68 4.73 6.33 11.05
CA THR A 68 3.61 5.50 11.52
C THR A 68 4.08 4.10 11.90
N ALA A 69 4.90 3.47 11.06
CA ALA A 69 5.45 2.14 11.29
C ALA A 69 6.37 2.10 12.53
N ASN A 70 7.18 3.15 12.77
CA ASN A 70 8.06 3.22 13.93
C ASN A 70 7.29 3.26 15.26
N VAL A 71 6.10 3.87 15.30
CA VAL A 71 5.22 3.81 16.48
C VAL A 71 4.78 2.37 16.75
N LEU A 72 4.47 1.59 15.72
CA LEU A 72 4.11 0.18 15.84
C LEU A 72 5.32 -0.67 16.24
N SER A 73 6.47 -0.47 15.58
CA SER A 73 7.74 -1.16 15.85
C SER A 73 8.12 -1.12 17.34
N ASN A 74 8.02 0.07 17.95
CA ASN A 74 8.35 0.27 19.37
C ASN A 74 7.49 -0.58 20.31
N VAL A 75 6.29 -0.98 19.89
CA VAL A 75 5.36 -1.75 20.73
C VAL A 75 5.41 -3.25 20.44
N VAL A 76 5.53 -3.61 19.15
CA VAL A 76 5.59 -5.03 18.77
C VAL A 76 7.00 -5.61 18.88
N GLY A 77 8.03 -4.76 19.07
CA GLY A 77 9.43 -5.19 19.23
C GLY A 77 10.09 -5.69 17.94
N LEU A 78 9.52 -5.37 16.78
CA LEU A 78 10.05 -5.81 15.48
C LEU A 78 10.68 -4.65 14.71
N PRO A 79 11.78 -4.87 13.96
CA PRO A 79 12.34 -3.86 13.08
C PRO A 79 11.39 -3.57 11.92
N VAL A 80 11.39 -2.32 11.44
CA VAL A 80 10.67 -1.93 10.23
C VAL A 80 11.52 -2.28 9.02
N GLN A 81 10.99 -3.11 8.13
CA GLN A 81 11.56 -3.39 6.82
C GLN A 81 10.94 -2.44 5.79
N THR A 82 11.75 -1.70 5.04
CA THR A 82 11.23 -0.73 4.07
C THR A 82 11.25 -1.29 2.65
N ASP A 83 10.19 -0.99 1.89
CA ASP A 83 10.10 -1.35 0.48
C ASP A 83 9.51 -0.21 -0.34
N ARG A 84 10.16 0.14 -1.47
CA ARG A 84 9.71 1.16 -2.42
C ARG A 84 8.43 0.78 -3.14
N ALA A 85 8.16 -0.50 -3.31
CA ALA A 85 6.90 -0.98 -3.88
C ALA A 85 5.67 -0.55 -3.05
N LEU A 86 5.88 -0.17 -1.79
CA LEU A 86 4.83 0.34 -0.88
C LEU A 86 4.64 1.86 -0.94
N ARG A 87 5.39 2.61 -1.76
CA ARG A 87 5.21 4.07 -1.92
C ARG A 87 3.82 4.40 -2.45
N GLU A 88 3.38 5.63 -2.19
CA GLU A 88 2.19 6.20 -2.83
C GLU A 88 2.42 6.29 -4.35
N ARG A 89 1.35 6.46 -5.12
CA ARG A 89 1.43 6.84 -6.53
C ARG A 89 2.25 8.11 -6.68
N GLY A 90 3.25 8.08 -7.54
CA GLY A 90 3.98 9.28 -7.95
C GLY A 90 3.08 10.18 -8.80
N PHE A 91 2.98 11.45 -8.44
CA PHE A 91 2.21 12.45 -9.18
C PHE A 91 3.11 13.42 -9.97
N GLY A 92 4.44 13.23 -9.91
CA GLY A 92 5.41 14.00 -10.69
C GLY A 92 5.23 15.50 -10.52
N VAL A 93 5.01 16.22 -11.62
CA VAL A 93 4.89 17.71 -11.63
C VAL A 93 3.75 18.27 -10.76
N PHE A 94 2.81 17.43 -10.30
CA PHE A 94 1.74 17.86 -9.40
C PHE A 94 2.09 17.72 -7.92
N GLU A 95 3.23 17.13 -7.57
CA GLU A 95 3.66 17.01 -6.18
C GLU A 95 3.95 18.40 -5.60
N GLY A 96 3.42 18.67 -4.40
CA GLY A 96 3.42 20.00 -3.79
C GLY A 96 2.26 20.92 -4.19
N ALA A 97 1.52 20.59 -5.24
CA ALA A 97 0.36 21.37 -5.68
C ALA A 97 -0.90 21.07 -4.82
N PRO A 98 -1.90 21.98 -4.79
CA PRO A 98 -3.19 21.68 -4.19
C PRO A 98 -3.88 20.48 -4.87
N LEU A 99 -4.63 19.68 -4.10
CA LEU A 99 -5.41 18.55 -4.64
C LEU A 99 -6.38 18.97 -5.76
N SER A 100 -6.86 20.21 -5.74
CA SER A 100 -7.71 20.78 -6.80
C SER A 100 -7.01 20.91 -8.16
N ALA A 101 -5.67 20.85 -8.20
CA ALA A 101 -4.90 20.81 -9.44
C ALA A 101 -4.94 19.44 -10.14
N LEU A 102 -5.29 18.38 -9.40
CA LEU A 102 -5.44 17.04 -9.97
C LEU A 102 -6.80 16.91 -10.66
N ARG A 103 -6.83 17.21 -11.94
CA ARG A 103 -8.02 17.01 -12.77
C ARG A 103 -8.18 15.53 -13.16
N PRO A 104 -9.42 15.10 -13.50
CA PRO A 104 -9.70 13.72 -13.91
C PRO A 104 -8.77 13.21 -15.03
N GLU A 105 -8.47 14.05 -16.02
CA GLU A 105 -7.58 13.73 -17.14
C GLU A 105 -6.14 13.42 -16.74
N PHE A 106 -5.70 13.85 -15.54
CA PHE A 106 -4.37 13.56 -15.01
C PHE A 106 -4.34 12.36 -14.05
N THR A 107 -5.51 11.90 -13.64
CA THR A 107 -5.61 10.79 -12.68
C THR A 107 -6.13 9.50 -13.29
N GLY A 108 -6.79 9.58 -14.45
CA GLY A 108 -7.52 8.46 -15.03
C GLY A 108 -8.79 8.08 -14.25
N ILE A 109 -9.24 8.98 -13.35
CA ILE A 109 -10.39 8.73 -12.47
C ILE A 109 -11.43 9.81 -12.70
N ARG A 110 -12.66 9.39 -13.02
CA ARG A 110 -13.79 10.28 -13.18
C ARG A 110 -15.01 9.73 -12.43
N HIS A 111 -15.75 10.59 -11.74
CA HIS A 111 -16.94 10.21 -10.97
C HIS A 111 -16.68 9.04 -9.97
N GLY A 112 -15.45 8.97 -9.40
CA GLY A 112 -15.06 7.90 -8.48
C GLY A 112 -14.83 6.54 -9.12
N ARG A 113 -14.71 6.48 -10.46
CA ARG A 113 -14.40 5.28 -11.24
C ARG A 113 -13.09 5.47 -12.00
N VAL A 114 -12.36 4.40 -12.19
CA VAL A 114 -11.19 4.38 -13.08
C VAL A 114 -11.69 4.31 -14.52
N GLU A 115 -11.35 5.31 -15.33
CA GLU A 115 -11.68 5.35 -16.77
C GLU A 115 -10.46 5.01 -17.62
N ASP A 116 -9.25 5.38 -17.16
CA ASP A 116 -8.01 5.04 -17.84
C ASP A 116 -6.90 4.72 -16.82
N VAL A 117 -6.50 3.47 -16.78
CA VAL A 117 -5.46 2.96 -15.86
C VAL A 117 -4.05 3.38 -16.28
N HIS A 118 -3.85 3.76 -17.54
CA HIS A 118 -2.54 4.09 -18.10
C HIS A 118 -2.18 5.58 -18.05
N VAL A 119 -3.13 6.45 -17.66
CA VAL A 119 -2.86 7.88 -17.48
C VAL A 119 -1.73 8.09 -16.49
N ARG A 120 -0.70 8.78 -16.94
CA ARG A 120 0.52 9.06 -16.19
C ARG A 120 0.80 10.56 -16.17
N PRO A 121 0.81 11.22 -15.00
CA PRO A 121 1.32 12.58 -14.87
C PRO A 121 2.78 12.66 -15.34
N LEU A 122 3.19 13.79 -15.87
CA LEU A 122 4.60 13.97 -16.27
C LEU A 122 5.53 13.74 -15.07
N GLY A 123 6.45 12.77 -15.18
CA GLY A 123 7.34 12.35 -14.09
C GLY A 123 6.66 11.52 -12.99
N GLY A 124 5.40 11.12 -13.17
CA GLY A 124 4.65 10.32 -12.21
C GLY A 124 4.37 8.89 -12.67
N GLU A 125 3.49 8.22 -11.96
CA GLU A 125 3.06 6.84 -12.19
C GLU A 125 1.61 6.77 -12.69
N SER A 126 1.29 5.78 -13.50
CA SER A 126 -0.08 5.37 -13.80
C SER A 126 -0.68 4.54 -12.65
N LEU A 127 -1.99 4.29 -12.69
CA LEU A 127 -2.61 3.35 -11.75
C LEU A 127 -2.12 1.92 -11.97
N ASP A 128 -1.86 1.56 -13.23
CA ASP A 128 -1.30 0.25 -13.60
C ASP A 128 0.10 0.05 -13.03
N ASP A 129 0.97 1.07 -13.04
CA ASP A 129 2.29 0.99 -12.41
C ASP A 129 2.19 0.68 -10.92
N VAL A 130 1.30 1.38 -10.21
CA VAL A 130 1.07 1.17 -8.77
C VAL A 130 0.51 -0.22 -8.50
N TYR A 131 -0.47 -0.64 -9.29
CA TYR A 131 -1.09 -1.95 -9.14
C TYR A 131 -0.07 -3.08 -9.36
N ARG A 132 0.76 -2.98 -10.39
CA ARG A 132 1.79 -3.97 -10.73
C ARG A 132 2.81 -4.09 -9.61
N ARG A 133 3.47 -2.98 -9.18
CA ARG A 133 4.49 -3.05 -8.12
C ARG A 133 3.92 -3.49 -6.77
N ALA A 134 2.69 -3.07 -6.44
CA ALA A 134 2.01 -3.51 -5.23
C ALA A 134 1.65 -5.00 -5.27
N GLY A 135 1.22 -5.50 -6.43
CA GLY A 135 0.96 -6.92 -6.66
C GLY A 135 2.22 -7.78 -6.58
N GLU A 136 3.34 -7.32 -7.15
CA GLU A 136 4.65 -7.98 -7.05
C GLU A 136 5.09 -8.11 -5.57
N PHE A 137 4.92 -7.04 -4.78
CA PHE A 137 5.19 -7.08 -3.34
C PHE A 137 4.30 -8.08 -2.61
N VAL A 138 3.00 -8.10 -2.89
CA VAL A 138 2.07 -9.07 -2.27
C VAL A 138 2.43 -10.51 -2.67
N GLY A 139 2.77 -10.74 -3.93
CA GLY A 139 3.22 -12.04 -4.42
C GLY A 139 4.49 -12.51 -3.70
N TRP A 140 5.48 -11.62 -3.55
CA TRP A 140 6.68 -11.88 -2.77
C TRP A 140 6.36 -12.21 -1.31
N LEU A 141 5.49 -11.42 -0.67
CA LEU A 141 5.08 -11.62 0.71
C LEU A 141 4.42 -12.99 0.93
N LEU A 142 3.56 -13.42 0.00
CA LEU A 142 2.91 -14.73 0.07
C LEU A 142 3.88 -15.92 -0.02
N LEU A 143 5.05 -15.71 -0.57
CA LEU A 143 6.10 -16.75 -0.67
C LEU A 143 7.03 -16.77 0.55
N HIS A 144 7.31 -15.59 1.14
CA HIS A 144 8.33 -15.46 2.17
C HIS A 144 7.75 -15.34 3.59
N GLU A 145 6.47 -15.00 3.72
CA GLU A 145 5.78 -14.79 4.99
C GLU A 145 4.58 -15.75 5.17
N VAL A 146 4.73 -16.99 4.70
CA VAL A 146 3.67 -18.02 4.76
C VAL A 146 3.23 -18.27 6.19
N GLY A 147 1.93 -18.25 6.45
CA GLY A 147 1.32 -18.53 7.75
C GLY A 147 1.53 -17.47 8.80
N ARG A 148 2.11 -16.31 8.44
CA ARG A 148 2.48 -15.23 9.38
C ARG A 148 1.45 -14.11 9.43
N ASN A 149 1.46 -13.37 10.53
CA ASN A 149 0.75 -12.11 10.68
C ASN A 149 1.67 -10.94 10.32
N VAL A 150 1.45 -10.34 9.17
CA VAL A 150 2.29 -9.29 8.62
C VAL A 150 1.58 -7.95 8.67
N VAL A 151 2.24 -6.92 9.20
CA VAL A 151 1.78 -5.55 9.15
C VAL A 151 2.47 -4.82 8.01
N VAL A 152 1.69 -4.12 7.16
CA VAL A 152 2.20 -3.31 6.05
C VAL A 152 1.66 -1.90 6.17
N VAL A 153 2.55 -0.91 6.35
CA VAL A 153 2.20 0.50 6.43
C VAL A 153 2.48 1.17 5.08
N THR A 154 1.45 1.75 4.49
CA THR A 154 1.50 2.34 3.15
C THR A 154 0.54 3.54 3.02
N HIS A 155 0.06 3.86 1.83
CA HIS A 155 -0.65 5.07 1.44
C HIS A 155 -2.02 4.75 0.82
N GLY A 156 -2.83 5.79 0.61
CA GLY A 156 -4.20 5.63 0.15
C GLY A 156 -4.35 4.94 -1.21
N GLY A 157 -3.57 5.36 -2.20
CA GLY A 157 -3.59 4.76 -3.54
C GLY A 157 -3.10 3.31 -3.51
N THR A 158 -1.99 3.06 -2.83
CA THR A 158 -1.39 1.73 -2.71
C THR A 158 -2.25 0.77 -1.89
N VAL A 159 -2.96 1.25 -0.85
CA VAL A 159 -3.96 0.43 -0.13
C VAL A 159 -5.05 -0.07 -1.08
N ARG A 160 -5.57 0.80 -1.97
CA ARG A 160 -6.58 0.39 -2.96
C ARG A 160 -6.03 -0.67 -3.90
N ALA A 161 -4.82 -0.45 -4.42
CA ALA A 161 -4.15 -1.40 -5.32
C ALA A 161 -3.96 -2.77 -4.66
N ILE A 162 -3.40 -2.82 -3.45
CA ILE A 162 -3.21 -4.07 -2.69
C ILE A 162 -4.55 -4.77 -2.44
N ARG A 163 -5.58 -4.03 -2.01
CA ARG A 163 -6.91 -4.61 -1.74
C ARG A 163 -7.54 -5.21 -3.01
N ALA A 164 -7.42 -4.53 -4.15
CA ALA A 164 -7.91 -5.04 -5.42
C ALA A 164 -7.16 -6.29 -5.85
N TYR A 165 -5.82 -6.26 -5.78
CA TYR A 165 -4.98 -7.41 -6.11
C TYR A 165 -5.31 -8.63 -5.24
N CYS A 166 -5.40 -8.47 -3.92
CA CYS A 166 -5.76 -9.55 -3.00
C CYS A 166 -7.18 -10.10 -3.23
N ALA A 167 -8.08 -9.29 -3.79
CA ALA A 167 -9.43 -9.71 -4.17
C ALA A 167 -9.52 -10.32 -5.59
N GLY A 168 -8.39 -10.48 -6.29
CA GLY A 168 -8.33 -10.98 -7.67
C GLY A 168 -8.97 -10.05 -8.70
N ARG A 169 -9.14 -8.76 -8.37
CA ARG A 169 -9.72 -7.75 -9.27
C ARG A 169 -8.64 -7.15 -10.17
N LYS A 170 -9.01 -6.82 -11.40
CA LYS A 170 -8.14 -6.09 -12.31
C LYS A 170 -8.01 -4.63 -11.91
N VAL A 171 -7.02 -3.95 -12.45
CA VAL A 171 -6.71 -2.54 -12.14
C VAL A 171 -7.85 -1.58 -12.54
N ASP A 172 -8.56 -1.85 -13.63
CA ASP A 172 -9.73 -1.09 -14.10
C ASP A 172 -10.98 -1.25 -13.20
N GLU A 173 -11.00 -2.32 -12.38
CA GLU A 173 -12.03 -2.58 -11.37
C GLU A 173 -11.71 -1.96 -10.01
N LEU A 174 -10.66 -1.15 -9.89
CA LEU A 174 -10.27 -0.45 -8.68
C LEU A 174 -11.40 0.46 -8.18
N ALA A 175 -11.96 0.15 -7.02
CA ALA A 175 -12.88 1.05 -6.35
C ALA A 175 -12.12 2.28 -5.81
N TRP A 176 -12.57 3.48 -6.19
CA TRP A 176 -12.00 4.72 -5.68
C TRP A 176 -12.74 5.19 -4.43
N ASP A 177 -12.83 4.29 -3.45
CA ASP A 177 -13.42 4.57 -2.14
C ASP A 177 -12.49 5.43 -1.27
N HIS A 178 -13.08 6.09 -0.27
CA HIS A 178 -12.28 6.83 0.71
C HIS A 178 -11.50 5.87 1.60
N VAL A 179 -10.20 6.10 1.70
CA VAL A 179 -9.28 5.37 2.59
C VAL A 179 -8.82 6.33 3.68
N PRO A 180 -9.37 6.30 4.92
CA PRO A 180 -9.01 7.24 5.98
C PRO A 180 -7.55 7.09 6.45
N ASN A 181 -6.90 8.19 6.86
CA ASN A 181 -5.59 8.13 7.51
C ASN A 181 -5.66 7.32 8.82
N GLY A 182 -4.69 6.46 9.08
CA GLY A 182 -4.65 5.59 10.25
C GLY A 182 -5.69 4.47 10.23
N SER A 183 -6.30 4.18 9.09
CA SER A 183 -7.18 3.01 8.93
C SER A 183 -6.37 1.72 8.72
N VAL A 184 -6.99 0.60 9.08
CA VAL A 184 -6.41 -0.74 8.97
C VAL A 184 -7.42 -1.72 8.37
N TRP A 185 -6.94 -2.58 7.47
CA TRP A 185 -7.69 -3.69 6.89
C TRP A 185 -7.00 -4.99 7.23
N ARG A 186 -7.79 -5.99 7.61
CA ARG A 186 -7.32 -7.35 7.76
C ARG A 186 -7.68 -8.14 6.51
N ILE A 187 -6.68 -8.68 5.82
CA ILE A 187 -6.83 -9.51 4.64
C ILE A 187 -6.20 -10.87 4.95
N ARG A 188 -6.93 -11.93 4.69
CA ARG A 188 -6.43 -13.31 4.80
C ARG A 188 -6.13 -13.82 3.41
N MET A 189 -4.97 -14.42 3.25
CA MET A 189 -4.47 -14.87 1.96
C MET A 189 -3.93 -16.29 2.07
N GLN A 190 -4.26 -17.10 1.09
CA GLN A 190 -3.67 -18.42 0.93
C GLN A 190 -2.39 -18.30 0.10
N PRO A 191 -1.34 -19.08 0.41
CA PRO A 191 -0.18 -19.15 -0.47
C PRO A 191 -0.61 -19.66 -1.85
N PRO A 192 0.05 -19.20 -2.93
CA PRO A 192 -0.25 -19.70 -4.28
C PRO A 192 -0.03 -21.20 -4.32
N ARG A 193 -0.89 -21.92 -5.05
CA ARG A 193 -0.69 -23.35 -5.27
C ARG A 193 0.61 -23.58 -6.05
N THR A 194 1.35 -24.62 -5.68
CA THR A 194 2.68 -24.92 -6.25
C THR A 194 2.66 -25.07 -7.78
N ASP A 195 1.55 -25.50 -8.35
CA ASP A 195 1.31 -25.68 -9.79
C ASP A 195 1.08 -24.35 -10.54
N GLU A 196 0.55 -23.31 -9.88
CA GLU A 196 0.37 -21.98 -10.46
C GLU A 196 1.70 -21.19 -10.50
N PHE A 197 2.57 -21.42 -9.53
CA PHE A 197 3.88 -20.79 -9.46
C PHE A 197 4.82 -21.22 -10.58
N GLN A 198 4.84 -22.52 -10.92
CA GLN A 198 5.64 -23.05 -12.04
C GLN A 198 5.19 -22.48 -13.40
N LYS A 199 3.89 -22.23 -13.59
CA LYS A 199 3.36 -21.64 -14.82
C LYS A 199 3.73 -20.16 -14.99
N SER A 200 3.78 -19.39 -13.91
CA SER A 200 4.14 -17.95 -13.97
C SER A 200 5.63 -17.74 -14.28
N GLN A 201 6.51 -18.59 -13.76
CA GLN A 201 7.96 -18.57 -14.05
C GLN A 201 8.27 -18.92 -15.50
N LEU A 202 7.50 -19.83 -16.12
CA LEU A 202 7.66 -20.22 -17.52
C LEU A 202 7.19 -19.13 -18.51
N GLN A 203 6.26 -18.26 -18.10
CA GLN A 203 5.78 -17.16 -18.93
C GLN A 203 6.67 -15.90 -18.85
N SER A 204 7.40 -15.70 -17.75
CA SER A 204 8.33 -14.57 -17.59
C SER A 204 9.74 -14.84 -18.13
N GLY A 205 10.10 -16.10 -18.42
CA GLY A 205 11.41 -16.52 -18.94
C GLY A 205 11.57 -16.49 -20.47
N GLY A 206 10.57 -16.05 -21.22
CA GLY A 206 10.50 -16.14 -22.69
C GLY A 206 10.86 -14.86 -23.46
N SER A 207 11.52 -13.88 -22.85
CA SER A 207 12.01 -12.68 -23.56
C SER A 207 13.40 -12.30 -23.05
N ARG A 208 14.41 -12.90 -23.64
CA ARG A 208 15.78 -12.38 -23.71
C ARG A 208 16.16 -12.23 -25.17
#